data_985201ccb122ba3ff988c05ca47b0db8
#
_entry.id   985201ccb122ba3ff988c05ca47b0db8
#
_cell.length_a   1.000
_cell.length_b   1.000
_cell.length_c   1.000
_cell.angle_alpha   90.00
_cell.angle_beta   90.00
_cell.angle_gamma   90.00
#
_symmetry.space_group_name_H-M   'P 1'
#
loop_
_entity.id
_entity.type
_entity.pdbx_description
1 polymer ?
#
loop_
_entity_poly.entity_id
_entity_poly.type
_entity_poly.pdbx_seq_one_letter_code
_entity_poly.pdbx_strand_id
1 'polypeptide(L)'
;MGENGSLLVQALVDSEGRFLDVSAGWPGSNKPEDVLKRSKIFSGLRIQRSDSCYPLLPWLLTPFNDKHNELSSSEMAFNEVHHSGMELVRTAFTKVKKRWKLVGKKWKEQCIEAFPFVIVSCCLLHNFLIKCSEVLPEENGEGCRGSEFPVFDGEDNENGKRIRDALASHLSRVSQRT
;
A
#
# COMPACT_ATOMS: atom_id res chain seq x y z
N MET A 1 14.17 22.74 6.58
CA MET A 1 13.95 21.29 6.52
C MET A 1 13.61 20.81 7.92
N GLY A 2 12.44 20.19 8.10
CA GLY A 2 11.98 19.80 9.45
C GLY A 2 12.84 18.64 10.00
N GLU A 3 12.96 18.58 11.31
CA GLU A 3 13.86 17.74 12.09
C GLU A 3 13.67 16.21 11.96
N ASN A 4 12.77 15.72 11.11
CA ASN A 4 12.57 14.29 10.82
C ASN A 4 12.48 14.08 9.32
N GLY A 5 13.63 13.89 8.67
CA GLY A 5 13.73 13.54 7.25
C GLY A 5 13.14 12.15 6.96
N SER A 6 11.82 12.05 6.84
CA SER A 6 11.13 10.85 6.36
C SER A 6 10.89 10.95 4.85
N LEU A 7 10.91 9.80 4.16
CA LEU A 7 10.55 9.70 2.75
C LEU A 7 9.26 8.89 2.61
N LEU A 8 8.37 9.40 1.78
CA LEU A 8 7.18 8.68 1.35
C LEU A 8 7.53 7.77 0.18
N VAL A 9 7.13 6.52 0.26
CA VAL A 9 7.26 5.50 -0.79
C VAL A 9 5.89 4.94 -1.07
N GLN A 10 5.52 4.92 -2.34
CA GLN A 10 4.32 4.24 -2.82
C GLN A 10 4.73 3.04 -3.65
N ALA A 11 4.03 1.93 -3.51
CA ALA A 11 4.29 0.74 -4.31
C ALA A 11 3.00 0.00 -4.67
N LEU A 12 3.07 -0.70 -5.79
CA LEU A 12 2.08 -1.68 -6.22
C LEU A 12 2.70 -3.07 -6.05
N VAL A 13 1.99 -3.98 -5.39
CA VAL A 13 2.44 -5.34 -5.10
C VAL A 13 1.41 -6.33 -5.63
N ASP A 14 1.86 -7.44 -6.21
CA ASP A 14 0.99 -8.53 -6.66
C ASP A 14 0.64 -9.53 -5.54
N SER A 15 -0.16 -10.54 -5.88
CA SER A 15 -0.56 -11.61 -4.96
C SER A 15 0.59 -12.48 -4.46
N GLU A 16 1.75 -12.46 -5.11
CA GLU A 16 2.94 -13.19 -4.70
C GLU A 16 3.89 -12.34 -3.84
N GLY A 17 3.51 -11.09 -3.58
CA GLY A 17 4.33 -10.14 -2.82
C GLY A 17 5.45 -9.48 -3.64
N ARG A 18 5.39 -9.54 -4.98
CA ARG A 18 6.36 -8.87 -5.85
C ARG A 18 5.96 -7.42 -6.11
N PHE A 19 6.93 -6.54 -6.09
CA PHE A 19 6.73 -5.14 -6.43
C PHE A 19 6.55 -4.97 -7.95
N LEU A 20 5.38 -4.58 -8.39
CA LEU A 20 5.08 -4.29 -9.79
C LEU A 20 5.49 -2.88 -10.19
N ASP A 21 5.36 -1.95 -9.25
CA ASP A 21 5.79 -0.56 -9.42
C ASP A 21 6.21 0.02 -8.06
N VAL A 22 7.18 0.93 -8.07
CA VAL A 22 7.69 1.61 -6.88
C VAL A 22 7.97 3.07 -7.21
N SER A 23 7.33 3.98 -6.50
CA SER A 23 7.59 5.41 -6.55
C SER A 23 8.19 5.87 -5.21
N ALA A 24 9.45 6.27 -5.23
CA ALA A 24 10.21 6.66 -4.05
C ALA A 24 10.85 8.05 -4.23
N GLY A 25 11.26 8.67 -3.12
CA GLY A 25 11.96 9.97 -3.14
C GLY A 25 11.08 11.18 -2.86
N TRP A 26 9.85 10.95 -2.48
CA TRP A 26 8.95 12.02 -2.08
C TRP A 26 9.22 12.42 -0.62
N PRO A 27 9.27 13.72 -0.28
CA PRO A 27 9.31 14.15 1.11
C PRO A 27 8.15 13.55 1.91
N GLY A 28 8.41 13.08 3.12
CA GLY A 28 7.39 12.48 3.99
C GLY A 28 6.29 13.46 4.45
N SER A 29 6.50 14.75 4.24
CA SER A 29 5.49 15.80 4.44
C SER A 29 4.45 15.89 3.31
N ASN A 30 4.69 15.22 2.16
CA ASN A 30 3.74 15.21 1.07
C ASN A 30 2.52 14.36 1.42
N LYS A 31 1.36 14.80 0.97
CA LYS A 31 0.13 14.01 1.08
C LYS A 31 0.16 12.85 0.08
N PRO A 32 -0.28 11.64 0.48
CA PRO A 32 -0.29 10.47 -0.41
C PRO A 32 -1.05 10.70 -1.72
N GLU A 33 -2.19 11.41 -1.68
CA GLU A 33 -2.99 11.71 -2.87
C GLU A 33 -2.27 12.63 -3.86
N ASP A 34 -1.41 13.54 -3.40
CA ASP A 34 -0.64 14.44 -4.29
C ASP A 34 0.50 13.69 -4.96
N VAL A 35 1.11 12.75 -4.25
CA VAL A 35 2.11 11.85 -4.81
C VAL A 35 1.47 10.91 -5.83
N LEU A 36 0.26 10.40 -5.55
CA LEU A 36 -0.51 9.59 -6.48
C LEU A 36 -0.74 10.30 -7.81
N LYS A 37 -1.15 11.57 -7.78
CA LYS A 37 -1.39 12.38 -9.00
C LYS A 37 -0.13 12.61 -9.83
N ARG A 38 1.03 12.68 -9.19
CA ARG A 38 2.34 12.96 -9.83
C ARG A 38 3.08 11.69 -10.25
N SER A 39 2.86 10.58 -9.56
CA SER A 39 3.45 9.30 -9.89
C SER A 39 2.69 8.66 -11.07
N LYS A 40 3.41 7.92 -11.92
CA LYS A 40 2.81 7.13 -13.01
C LYS A 40 2.40 5.73 -12.56
N ILE A 41 2.43 5.46 -11.27
CA ILE A 41 2.30 4.13 -10.67
C ILE A 41 0.98 3.43 -11.04
N PHE A 42 -0.06 4.22 -11.35
CA PHE A 42 -1.43 3.74 -11.56
C PHE A 42 -1.95 3.95 -12.99
N SER A 43 -1.08 4.02 -13.97
CA SER A 43 -1.48 4.14 -15.39
C SER A 43 -2.11 2.86 -15.98
N GLY A 44 -2.36 1.82 -15.17
CA GLY A 44 -2.93 0.54 -15.58
C GLY A 44 -4.43 0.44 -15.37
N LEU A 45 -5.11 -0.33 -16.24
CA LEU A 45 -6.58 -0.53 -16.28
C LEU A 45 -7.12 -1.51 -15.21
N ARG A 46 -6.35 -1.91 -14.20
CA ARG A 46 -6.79 -2.88 -13.19
C ARG A 46 -7.26 -2.18 -11.92
N ILE A 47 -8.32 -2.70 -11.32
CA ILE A 47 -8.78 -2.26 -10.00
C ILE A 47 -7.73 -2.60 -8.96
N GLN A 48 -7.31 -1.61 -8.18
CA GLN A 48 -6.31 -1.71 -7.12
C GLN A 48 -6.96 -1.46 -5.76
N ARG A 49 -6.30 -1.93 -4.70
CA ARG A 49 -6.66 -1.63 -3.31
C ARG A 49 -5.65 -0.64 -2.73
N SER A 50 -6.13 0.28 -1.90
CA SER A 50 -5.28 1.28 -1.25
C SER A 50 -5.77 1.61 0.16
N ASP A 51 -4.87 2.18 0.98
CA ASP A 51 -5.24 2.66 2.31
C ASP A 51 -6.24 3.83 2.25
N SER A 52 -6.90 4.09 3.37
CA SER A 52 -7.91 5.16 3.53
C SER A 52 -7.36 6.58 3.36
N CYS A 53 -6.05 6.75 3.26
CA CYS A 53 -5.42 8.04 2.97
C CYS A 53 -5.46 8.43 1.47
N TYR A 54 -5.99 7.57 0.61
CA TYR A 54 -6.18 7.83 -0.82
C TYR A 54 -7.62 8.12 -1.16
N PRO A 55 -7.89 8.86 -2.26
CA PRO A 55 -9.25 9.04 -2.77
C PRO A 55 -9.81 7.72 -3.30
N LEU A 56 -11.10 7.50 -3.09
CA LEU A 56 -11.82 6.41 -3.75
C LEU A 56 -12.02 6.75 -5.23
N LEU A 57 -11.46 5.94 -6.12
CA LEU A 57 -11.55 6.11 -7.57
C LEU A 57 -12.08 4.83 -8.22
N PRO A 58 -12.57 4.87 -9.47
CA PRO A 58 -13.10 3.67 -10.14
C PRO A 58 -12.10 2.51 -10.27
N TRP A 59 -10.82 2.82 -10.21
CA TRP A 59 -9.72 1.85 -10.30
C TRP A 59 -8.91 1.74 -9.00
N LEU A 60 -9.16 2.59 -7.99
CA LEU A 60 -8.46 2.61 -6.70
C LEU A 60 -9.48 2.56 -5.56
N LEU A 61 -9.63 1.39 -4.97
CA LEU A 61 -10.63 1.14 -3.95
C LEU A 61 -10.02 1.25 -2.55
N THR A 62 -10.66 2.06 -1.73
CA THR A 62 -10.37 2.24 -0.30
C THR A 62 -11.36 1.46 0.56
N PRO A 63 -11.04 1.14 1.82
CA PRO A 63 -11.96 0.47 2.72
C PRO A 63 -13.19 1.34 3.04
N PHE A 64 -14.28 0.71 3.45
CA PHE A 64 -15.40 1.41 4.06
C PHE A 64 -15.02 1.88 5.45
N ASN A 65 -15.45 3.09 5.81
CA ASN A 65 -15.20 3.70 7.11
C ASN A 65 -16.50 3.71 7.95
N ASP A 66 -16.36 3.42 9.22
CA ASP A 66 -17.45 3.39 10.22
C ASP A 66 -17.80 4.77 10.82
N LYS A 67 -17.27 5.86 10.23
CA LYS A 67 -17.35 7.22 10.80
C LYS A 67 -18.76 7.71 11.14
N HIS A 68 -19.80 7.14 10.53
CA HIS A 68 -21.18 7.64 10.68
C HIS A 68 -22.22 6.57 10.98
N ASN A 69 -21.97 5.30 10.73
CA ASN A 69 -22.89 4.18 10.96
C ASN A 69 -22.09 2.87 11.12
N GLU A 70 -22.72 1.89 11.81
CA GLU A 70 -22.19 0.52 11.82
C GLU A 70 -22.11 -0.03 10.39
N LEU A 71 -21.01 -0.69 10.08
CA LEU A 71 -20.80 -1.31 8.76
C LEU A 71 -21.79 -2.47 8.57
N SER A 72 -22.39 -2.55 7.41
CA SER A 72 -23.20 -3.69 6.99
C SER A 72 -22.33 -4.95 6.83
N SER A 73 -22.97 -6.12 6.84
CA SER A 73 -22.27 -7.41 6.63
C SER A 73 -21.53 -7.47 5.29
N SER A 74 -22.04 -6.81 4.25
CA SER A 74 -21.37 -6.73 2.95
C SER A 74 -20.12 -5.83 2.96
N GLU A 75 -20.20 -4.71 3.68
CA GLU A 75 -19.06 -3.79 3.85
C GLU A 75 -17.95 -4.42 4.71
N MET A 76 -18.35 -5.15 5.77
CA MET A 76 -17.39 -5.92 6.57
C MET A 76 -16.68 -7.00 5.75
N ALA A 77 -17.42 -7.77 4.93
CA ALA A 77 -16.84 -8.79 4.06
C ALA A 77 -15.88 -8.18 3.03
N PHE A 78 -16.20 -7.01 2.48
CA PHE A 78 -15.28 -6.27 1.61
C PHE A 78 -14.03 -5.84 2.35
N ASN A 79 -14.18 -5.24 3.54
CA ASN A 79 -13.05 -4.75 4.34
C ASN A 79 -12.09 -5.87 4.77
N GLU A 80 -12.60 -7.07 5.06
CA GLU A 80 -11.77 -8.25 5.37
C GLU A 80 -10.88 -8.64 4.18
N VAL A 81 -11.48 -8.79 2.99
CA VAL A 81 -10.72 -9.10 1.75
C VAL A 81 -9.77 -7.96 1.39
N HIS A 82 -10.19 -6.72 1.60
CA HIS A 82 -9.36 -5.53 1.38
C HIS A 82 -8.14 -5.54 2.31
N HIS A 83 -8.36 -5.77 3.60
CA HIS A 83 -7.31 -5.84 4.61
C HIS A 83 -6.26 -6.92 4.27
N SER A 84 -6.72 -8.13 3.93
CA SER A 84 -5.83 -9.22 3.51
C SER A 84 -4.94 -8.83 2.32
N GLY A 85 -5.48 -8.07 1.35
CA GLY A 85 -4.68 -7.55 0.23
C GLY A 85 -3.66 -6.50 0.65
N MET A 86 -4.00 -5.64 1.60
CA MET A 86 -3.07 -4.61 2.12
C MET A 86 -1.96 -5.22 2.98
N GLU A 87 -2.23 -6.33 3.68
CA GLU A 87 -1.20 -7.07 4.42
C GLU A 87 -0.10 -7.63 3.51
N LEU A 88 -0.40 -7.99 2.27
CA LEU A 88 0.63 -8.40 1.30
C LEU A 88 1.65 -7.27 1.05
N VAL A 89 1.18 -6.03 0.93
CA VAL A 89 2.07 -4.87 0.73
C VAL A 89 2.94 -4.64 1.97
N ARG A 90 2.35 -4.69 3.17
CA ARG A 90 3.07 -4.52 4.45
C ARG A 90 4.11 -5.63 4.64
N THR A 91 3.73 -6.86 4.35
CA THR A 91 4.62 -8.03 4.40
C THR A 91 5.79 -7.88 3.43
N ALA A 92 5.54 -7.47 2.17
CA ALA A 92 6.59 -7.25 1.19
C ALA A 92 7.61 -6.21 1.66
N PHE A 93 7.16 -5.05 2.14
CA PHE A 93 8.04 -4.02 2.69
C PHE A 93 8.78 -4.49 3.96
N THR A 94 8.12 -5.26 4.82
CA THR A 94 8.74 -5.83 6.02
C THR A 94 9.89 -6.77 5.62
N LYS A 95 9.70 -7.65 4.65
CA LYS A 95 10.74 -8.55 4.12
C LYS A 95 11.91 -7.77 3.52
N VAL A 96 11.64 -6.71 2.74
CA VAL A 96 12.67 -5.82 2.22
C VAL A 96 13.47 -5.17 3.34
N LYS A 97 12.84 -4.59 4.35
CA LYS A 97 13.52 -3.94 5.48
C LYS A 97 14.32 -4.91 6.35
N LYS A 98 13.83 -6.13 6.56
CA LYS A 98 14.54 -7.17 7.32
C LYS A 98 15.78 -7.65 6.60
N ARG A 99 15.70 -7.88 5.28
CA ARG A 99 16.84 -8.34 4.48
C ARG A 99 17.89 -7.24 4.28
N TRP A 100 17.44 -6.04 4.01
CA TRP A 100 18.33 -4.89 3.80
C TRP A 100 18.14 -3.85 4.92
N LYS A 101 18.79 -4.09 6.04
CA LYS A 101 18.70 -3.23 7.25
C LYS A 101 19.01 -1.75 6.96
N LEU A 102 19.73 -1.47 5.88
CA LEU A 102 20.04 -0.12 5.47
C LEU A 102 18.79 0.69 5.06
N VAL A 103 17.73 0.04 4.55
CA VAL A 103 16.48 0.70 4.19
C VAL A 103 15.72 1.23 5.41
N GLY A 104 15.88 0.58 6.57
CA GLY A 104 15.26 0.98 7.83
C GLY A 104 16.10 1.91 8.71
N LYS A 105 17.34 2.25 8.31
CA LYS A 105 18.22 3.10 9.11
C LYS A 105 18.01 4.59 8.79
N LYS A 106 18.38 5.45 9.76
CA LYS A 106 18.51 6.89 9.50
C LYS A 106 19.69 7.16 8.56
N TRP A 107 19.43 7.89 7.49
CA TRP A 107 20.44 8.26 6.53
C TRP A 107 21.02 9.64 6.84
N LYS A 108 22.31 9.83 6.56
CA LYS A 108 22.94 11.13 6.63
C LYS A 108 22.37 12.04 5.53
N GLU A 109 22.21 13.31 5.81
CA GLU A 109 21.65 14.30 4.88
C GLU A 109 22.35 14.30 3.52
N GLN A 110 23.67 14.14 3.52
CA GLN A 110 24.51 14.07 2.29
C GLN A 110 24.20 12.88 1.37
N CYS A 111 23.56 11.82 1.89
CA CYS A 111 23.27 10.59 1.15
C CYS A 111 21.79 10.44 0.82
N ILE A 112 20.93 11.40 1.22
CA ILE A 112 19.48 11.26 1.13
C ILE A 112 18.99 11.21 -0.32
N GLU A 113 19.70 11.85 -1.24
CA GLU A 113 19.39 11.83 -2.68
C GLU A 113 19.56 10.45 -3.32
N ALA A 114 20.50 9.64 -2.79
CA ALA A 114 20.71 8.27 -3.26
C ALA A 114 19.70 7.27 -2.69
N PHE A 115 19.01 7.63 -1.61
CA PHE A 115 18.14 6.69 -0.88
C PHE A 115 16.96 6.16 -1.70
N PRO A 116 16.28 6.93 -2.54
CA PRO A 116 15.23 6.40 -3.42
C PRO A 116 15.73 5.28 -4.34
N PHE A 117 16.91 5.43 -4.91
CA PHE A 117 17.54 4.41 -5.77
C PHE A 117 17.84 3.13 -5.00
N VAL A 118 18.29 3.26 -3.75
CA VAL A 118 18.52 2.11 -2.87
C VAL A 118 17.23 1.37 -2.57
N ILE A 119 16.14 2.09 -2.28
CA ILE A 119 14.82 1.49 -2.03
C ILE A 119 14.37 0.69 -3.26
N VAL A 120 14.38 1.32 -4.44
CA VAL A 120 13.98 0.66 -5.69
C VAL A 120 14.85 -0.57 -5.97
N SER A 121 16.17 -0.47 -5.82
CA SER A 121 17.09 -1.59 -6.00
C SER A 121 16.78 -2.75 -5.06
N CYS A 122 16.48 -2.47 -3.78
CA CYS A 122 16.09 -3.51 -2.81
C CYS A 122 14.77 -4.17 -3.19
N CYS A 123 13.80 -3.43 -3.70
CA CYS A 123 12.53 -3.99 -4.19
C CYS A 123 12.74 -4.90 -5.42
N LEU A 124 13.61 -4.51 -6.36
CA LEU A 124 13.95 -5.34 -7.53
C LEU A 124 14.68 -6.62 -7.12
N LEU A 125 15.63 -6.52 -6.19
CA LEU A 125 16.33 -7.69 -5.64
C LEU A 125 15.36 -8.61 -4.88
N HIS A 126 14.38 -8.06 -4.16
CA HIS A 126 13.32 -8.83 -3.52
C HIS A 126 12.53 -9.65 -4.55
N ASN A 127 12.12 -9.03 -5.66
CA ASN A 127 11.43 -9.74 -6.74
C ASN A 127 12.27 -10.86 -7.33
N PHE A 128 13.57 -10.61 -7.53
CA PHE A 128 14.50 -11.61 -8.01
C PHE A 128 14.60 -12.82 -7.07
N LEU A 129 14.69 -12.57 -5.76
CA LEU A 129 14.76 -13.62 -4.75
C LEU A 129 13.47 -14.46 -4.70
N ILE A 130 12.29 -13.83 -4.80
CA ILE A 130 11.02 -14.57 -4.94
C ILE A 130 11.06 -15.48 -6.17
N LYS A 131 11.50 -14.95 -7.32
CA LYS A 131 11.60 -15.71 -8.56
C LYS A 131 12.56 -16.91 -8.46
N CYS A 132 13.64 -16.76 -7.68
CA CYS A 132 14.61 -17.84 -7.42
C CYS A 132 14.16 -18.82 -6.33
N SER A 133 12.96 -18.68 -5.78
CA SER A 133 12.44 -19.46 -4.64
C SER A 133 13.37 -19.43 -3.42
N GLU A 134 14.11 -18.33 -3.25
CA GLU A 134 14.97 -18.14 -2.09
C GLU A 134 14.13 -17.98 -0.81
N VAL A 135 14.58 -18.65 0.25
CA VAL A 135 13.94 -18.55 1.56
C VAL A 135 14.07 -17.11 2.06
N LEU A 136 12.95 -16.42 2.12
CA LEU A 136 12.88 -15.09 2.71
C LEU A 136 12.93 -15.21 4.24
N PRO A 137 13.48 -14.20 4.95
CA PRO A 137 13.51 -14.23 6.41
C PRO A 137 12.13 -14.47 6.99
N GLU A 138 12.01 -15.45 7.90
CA GLU A 138 10.77 -15.73 8.60
C GLU A 138 10.28 -14.50 9.38
N GLU A 139 8.96 -14.40 9.55
CA GLU A 139 8.30 -13.27 10.19
C GLU A 139 8.42 -13.33 11.73
N ASN A 140 9.63 -13.50 12.26
CA ASN A 140 9.88 -13.42 13.70
C ASN A 140 10.13 -11.95 14.07
N GLY A 141 9.10 -11.24 14.50
CA GLY A 141 9.20 -9.89 15.02
C GLY A 141 8.15 -8.92 14.51
N GLU A 142 8.04 -7.81 15.21
CA GLU A 142 7.07 -6.74 14.93
C GLU A 142 7.07 -6.34 13.46
N GLY A 143 5.90 -6.47 12.83
CA GLY A 143 5.65 -5.97 11.49
C GLY A 143 5.99 -4.47 11.44
N CYS A 144 6.49 -3.99 10.32
CA CYS A 144 6.69 -2.56 10.14
C CYS A 144 5.33 -1.86 10.31
N ARG A 145 5.14 -1.17 11.44
CA ARG A 145 4.06 -0.19 11.54
C ARG A 145 4.30 0.83 10.46
N GLY A 146 3.43 0.86 9.46
CA GLY A 146 3.41 1.93 8.48
C GLY A 146 3.16 3.25 9.21
N SER A 147 3.64 4.36 8.68
CA SER A 147 3.20 5.67 9.14
C SER A 147 1.68 5.74 8.93
N GLU A 148 0.94 6.02 10.00
CA GLU A 148 -0.49 6.29 9.88
C GLU A 148 -0.65 7.64 9.21
N PHE A 149 -1.09 7.62 7.96
CA PHE A 149 -1.48 8.83 7.27
C PHE A 149 -2.92 9.20 7.66
N PRO A 150 -3.25 10.50 7.71
CA PRO A 150 -4.63 10.91 7.93
C PRO A 150 -5.51 10.36 6.81
N VAL A 151 -6.74 9.99 7.18
CA VAL A 151 -7.75 9.56 6.21
C VAL A 151 -8.01 10.69 5.22
N PHE A 152 -8.17 10.32 3.94
CA PHE A 152 -8.55 11.27 2.90
C PHE A 152 -9.89 11.97 3.27
N ASP A 153 -9.90 13.28 3.21
CA ASP A 153 -11.03 14.15 3.61
C ASP A 153 -11.75 14.81 2.42
N GLY A 154 -11.35 14.47 1.19
CA GLY A 154 -11.99 14.97 -0.01
C GLY A 154 -13.23 14.18 -0.42
N GLU A 155 -13.84 14.58 -1.54
CA GLU A 155 -15.00 13.92 -2.09
C GLU A 155 -14.62 12.61 -2.80
N ASP A 156 -15.35 11.54 -2.48
CA ASP A 156 -15.24 10.25 -3.14
C ASP A 156 -15.88 10.29 -4.54
N ASN A 157 -15.26 9.58 -5.49
CA ASN A 157 -15.79 9.45 -6.84
C ASN A 157 -17.02 8.54 -6.86
N GLU A 158 -18.15 9.01 -7.42
CA GLU A 158 -19.42 8.27 -7.46
C GLU A 158 -19.33 6.93 -8.21
N ASN A 159 -18.57 6.86 -9.31
CA ASN A 159 -18.35 5.59 -10.00
C ASN A 159 -17.48 4.64 -9.15
N GLY A 160 -16.52 5.18 -8.39
CA GLY A 160 -15.74 4.42 -7.42
C GLY A 160 -16.62 3.80 -6.34
N LYS A 161 -17.57 4.56 -5.78
CA LYS A 161 -18.55 4.07 -4.80
C LYS A 161 -19.36 2.91 -5.40
N ARG A 162 -19.96 3.09 -6.58
CA ARG A 162 -20.75 2.06 -7.26
C ARG A 162 -19.97 0.76 -7.48
N ILE A 163 -18.71 0.84 -7.89
CA ILE A 163 -17.86 -0.33 -8.09
C ILE A 163 -17.56 -1.01 -6.76
N ARG A 164 -17.21 -0.25 -5.72
CA ARG A 164 -16.94 -0.79 -4.38
C ARG A 164 -18.17 -1.49 -3.81
N ASP A 165 -19.35 -0.87 -3.89
CA ASP A 165 -20.62 -1.43 -3.38
C ASP A 165 -21.01 -2.70 -4.13
N ALA A 166 -20.84 -2.74 -5.46
CA ALA A 166 -21.08 -3.93 -6.26
C ALA A 166 -20.15 -5.08 -5.86
N LEU A 167 -18.87 -4.80 -5.61
CA LEU A 167 -17.91 -5.80 -5.14
C LEU A 167 -18.22 -6.27 -3.72
N ALA A 168 -18.59 -5.38 -2.81
CA ALA A 168 -19.02 -5.72 -1.45
C ALA A 168 -20.21 -6.68 -1.46
N SER A 169 -21.23 -6.37 -2.27
CA SER A 169 -22.40 -7.22 -2.46
C SER A 169 -22.07 -8.58 -3.08
N HIS A 170 -21.10 -8.63 -3.98
CA HIS A 170 -20.63 -9.88 -4.57
C HIS A 170 -19.89 -10.75 -3.54
N LEU A 171 -18.97 -10.18 -2.79
CA LEU A 171 -18.18 -10.87 -1.77
C LEU A 171 -19.07 -11.44 -0.66
N SER A 172 -20.03 -10.68 -0.18
CA SER A 172 -20.99 -11.14 0.82
C SER A 172 -21.77 -12.39 0.35
N ARG A 173 -22.19 -12.41 -0.93
CA ARG A 173 -22.89 -13.59 -1.51
C ARG A 173 -22.00 -14.81 -1.66
N VAL A 174 -20.70 -14.61 -1.95
CA VAL A 174 -19.74 -15.71 -2.05
C VAL A 174 -19.46 -16.29 -0.67
N SER A 175 -19.24 -15.44 0.33
CA SER A 175 -18.98 -15.85 1.72
C SER A 175 -20.14 -16.64 2.35
N GLN A 176 -21.38 -16.39 1.94
CA GLN A 176 -22.55 -17.13 2.44
C GLN A 176 -22.72 -18.53 1.82
N ARG A 177 -21.96 -18.87 0.79
CA ARG A 177 -22.01 -20.15 0.07
C ARG A 177 -20.91 -21.13 0.47
N THR A 178 -19.96 -20.65 1.29
CA THR A 178 -18.84 -21.44 1.82
C THR A 178 -19.11 -21.83 3.25
#